data_38ef8f96549a6daa5e5960f601c4bf35
#
_entry.id   38ef8f96549a6daa5e5960f601c4bf35
#
_cell.length_a   1.000
_cell.length_b   1.000
_cell.length_c   1.000
_cell.angle_alpha   90.00
_cell.angle_beta   90.00
_cell.angle_gamma   90.00
#
_symmetry.space_group_name_H-M   'P 1'
#
loop_
_entity.id
_entity.type
_entity.pdbx_description
1 polymer ?
#
loop_
_entity_poly.entity_id
_entity_poly.type
_entity_poly.pdbx_seq_one_letter_code
_entity_poly.pdbx_strand_id
1 'polypeptide(L)'
;ITLTPFIILGLCVVGTYLFFRYTMYFIIRLFNHRKKWYYQDLRMITLGNAKRYLFKSSKTLTGLTLLIATALSGIGVMVFVYTISMHTVNSDGPVDFLVSQESYPKLKKVLDEAKDTKIKNEVTLSYKITGIERSLRIGQAQEEQETIEAVNVLSFSNYRNYQKINPYLNDLHLKNDQSVIYMDSFTNILSGMSRYESKLQFVEGEKAQLQQVLPNYLGNFLLQYSLPTIVVSDALYQKVTKNSIQYQINAVNVDTKSREKLYEAVNKQIATEWQAPILYKYEKNNQQLSGFAKQMPNEEAKNTQDDVTETWRLNMNDRYASLRYERKINGLTLYVSMFVAILALFITGSILMLRQLFSAVSERQDYVTLKRMGVSSKAITKQIYRQNSLIFFPPMVIGILHTTFAIYLLSQFIKSPGYLLVYLSCGILIIVYLIFYILTSAIYARMIRHIHF
;
A
#
# COMPACT_ATOMS: atom_id res chain seq x y z
N ILE A 1 -8.30 -19.71 -1.54
CA ILE A 1 -7.85 -18.30 -1.36
C ILE A 1 -8.59 -17.36 -2.33
N THR A 2 -8.91 -17.78 -3.57
CA THR A 2 -9.52 -16.91 -4.60
C THR A 2 -10.98 -16.50 -4.33
N LEU A 3 -11.76 -17.26 -3.59
CA LEU A 3 -13.17 -16.98 -3.28
C LEU A 3 -13.39 -16.06 -2.06
N THR A 4 -12.44 -15.99 -1.14
CA THR A 4 -12.56 -15.23 0.12
C THR A 4 -12.89 -13.74 -0.07
N PRO A 5 -12.25 -12.98 -1.00
CA PRO A 5 -12.57 -11.58 -1.23
C PRO A 5 -14.01 -11.37 -1.70
N PHE A 6 -14.52 -12.25 -2.56
CA PHE A 6 -15.89 -12.17 -3.05
C PHE A 6 -16.93 -12.46 -1.97
N ILE A 7 -16.64 -13.40 -1.06
CA ILE A 7 -17.47 -13.69 0.11
C ILE A 7 -17.52 -12.47 1.04
N ILE A 8 -16.38 -11.87 1.34
CA ILE A 8 -16.30 -10.66 2.18
C ILE A 8 -17.09 -9.51 1.54
N LEU A 9 -16.92 -9.28 0.24
CA LEU A 9 -17.69 -8.26 -0.49
C LEU A 9 -19.19 -8.52 -0.41
N GLY A 10 -19.62 -9.76 -0.64
CA GLY A 10 -21.03 -10.17 -0.50
C GLY A 10 -21.58 -9.92 0.90
N LEU A 11 -20.83 -10.27 1.94
CA LEU A 11 -21.20 -10.01 3.34
C LEU A 11 -21.28 -8.52 3.64
N CYS A 12 -20.40 -7.68 3.10
CA CYS A 12 -20.47 -6.23 3.23
C CYS A 12 -21.76 -5.67 2.61
N VAL A 13 -22.13 -6.15 1.40
CA VAL A 13 -23.38 -5.72 0.73
C VAL A 13 -24.61 -6.11 1.54
N VAL A 14 -24.69 -7.39 1.92
CA VAL A 14 -25.83 -7.93 2.70
C VAL A 14 -25.90 -7.23 4.07
N GLY A 15 -24.77 -7.11 4.77
CA GLY A 15 -24.70 -6.44 6.08
C GLY A 15 -25.15 -4.99 6.02
N THR A 16 -24.72 -4.23 5.01
CA THR A 16 -25.12 -2.84 4.79
C THR A 16 -26.63 -2.74 4.50
N TYR A 17 -27.18 -3.68 3.71
CA TYR A 17 -28.63 -3.73 3.45
C TYR A 17 -29.43 -4.01 4.72
N LEU A 18 -29.02 -5.01 5.51
CA LEU A 18 -29.66 -5.37 6.77
C LEU A 18 -29.58 -4.21 7.79
N PHE A 19 -28.46 -3.48 7.80
CA PHE A 19 -28.30 -2.30 8.63
C PHE A 19 -29.38 -1.24 8.32
N PHE A 20 -29.55 -0.85 7.05
CA PHE A 20 -30.58 0.14 6.68
C PHE A 20 -32.00 -0.37 6.84
N ARG A 21 -32.23 -1.67 6.63
CA ARG A 21 -33.56 -2.27 6.67
C ARG A 21 -34.08 -2.48 8.10
N TYR A 22 -33.18 -2.93 8.99
CA TYR A 22 -33.59 -3.37 10.34
C TYR A 22 -32.89 -2.58 11.45
N THR A 23 -31.58 -2.43 11.40
CA THR A 23 -30.81 -1.81 12.50
C THR A 23 -31.13 -0.34 12.65
N MET A 24 -31.21 0.43 11.57
CA MET A 24 -31.60 1.84 11.63
C MET A 24 -33.03 2.03 12.15
N TYR A 25 -33.92 1.15 11.77
CA TYR A 25 -35.29 1.16 12.32
C TYR A 25 -35.26 0.93 13.84
N PHE A 26 -34.48 -0.03 14.30
CA PHE A 26 -34.33 -0.31 15.73
C PHE A 26 -33.71 0.87 16.50
N ILE A 27 -32.68 1.49 15.94
CA ILE A 27 -32.05 2.69 16.53
C ILE A 27 -33.05 3.82 16.69
N ILE A 28 -33.86 4.12 15.67
CA ILE A 28 -34.89 5.15 15.75
C ILE A 28 -35.96 4.79 16.82
N ARG A 29 -36.35 3.52 16.91
CA ARG A 29 -37.28 3.04 17.94
C ARG A 29 -36.71 3.22 19.35
N LEU A 30 -35.40 3.02 19.54
CA LEU A 30 -34.75 3.23 20.83
C LEU A 30 -34.83 4.70 21.29
N PHE A 31 -34.69 5.65 20.35
CA PHE A 31 -34.86 7.08 20.65
C PHE A 31 -36.30 7.43 21.05
N ASN A 32 -37.30 6.70 20.54
CA ASN A 32 -38.71 6.93 20.91
C ASN A 32 -38.99 6.59 22.38
N HIS A 33 -38.20 5.68 23.01
CA HIS A 33 -38.37 5.31 24.42
C HIS A 33 -37.99 6.45 25.37
N ARG A 34 -37.18 7.39 24.94
CA ARG A 34 -36.82 8.58 25.73
C ARG A 34 -37.90 9.66 25.58
N LYS A 35 -39.09 9.47 26.21
CA LYS A 35 -40.27 10.33 26.06
C LYS A 35 -39.97 11.83 26.20
N LYS A 36 -39.25 12.26 27.24
CA LYS A 36 -38.88 13.68 27.45
C LYS A 36 -38.12 14.29 26.26
N TRP A 37 -37.25 13.54 25.62
CA TRP A 37 -36.46 13.99 24.46
C TRP A 37 -37.31 13.92 23.18
N TYR A 38 -38.11 12.89 23.01
CA TYR A 38 -38.90 12.63 21.82
C TYR A 38 -39.97 13.73 21.57
N TYR A 39 -40.63 14.20 22.61
CA TYR A 39 -41.66 15.23 22.51
C TYR A 39 -41.15 16.68 22.54
N GLN A 40 -39.81 16.89 22.63
CA GLN A 40 -39.24 18.25 22.56
C GLN A 40 -39.15 18.72 21.11
N ASP A 41 -39.47 20.00 20.88
CA ASP A 41 -39.46 20.61 19.55
C ASP A 41 -40.33 19.80 18.54
N LEU A 42 -39.84 19.72 17.30
CA LEU A 42 -40.46 18.94 16.21
C LEU A 42 -39.78 17.56 16.01
N ARG A 43 -39.11 16.99 17.03
CA ARG A 43 -38.32 15.73 16.90
C ARG A 43 -39.21 14.54 16.57
N MET A 44 -40.43 14.49 17.09
CA MET A 44 -41.42 13.45 16.76
C MET A 44 -41.67 13.38 15.24
N ILE A 45 -41.87 14.54 14.61
CA ILE A 45 -42.10 14.64 13.15
C ILE A 45 -40.83 14.26 12.40
N THR A 46 -39.67 14.78 12.85
CA THR A 46 -38.35 14.44 12.25
C THR A 46 -38.09 12.94 12.22
N LEU A 47 -38.30 12.25 13.37
CA LEU A 47 -38.08 10.81 13.48
C LEU A 47 -39.12 9.99 12.70
N GLY A 48 -40.39 10.45 12.67
CA GLY A 48 -41.45 9.82 11.88
C GLY A 48 -41.15 9.83 10.39
N ASN A 49 -40.78 11.02 9.86
CA ASN A 49 -40.39 11.17 8.45
C ASN A 49 -39.12 10.39 8.12
N ALA A 50 -38.07 10.48 8.94
CA ALA A 50 -36.85 9.74 8.78
C ALA A 50 -37.09 8.22 8.77
N LYS A 51 -37.89 7.69 9.68
CA LYS A 51 -38.25 6.26 9.73
C LYS A 51 -38.93 5.80 8.44
N ARG A 52 -39.93 6.56 7.95
CA ARG A 52 -40.63 6.26 6.69
C ARG A 52 -39.64 6.26 5.51
N TYR A 53 -38.78 7.27 5.43
CA TYR A 53 -37.82 7.42 4.38
C TYR A 53 -36.78 6.28 4.37
N LEU A 54 -36.15 5.99 5.51
CA LEU A 54 -35.10 4.97 5.64
C LEU A 54 -35.63 3.57 5.28
N PHE A 55 -36.87 3.25 5.73
CA PHE A 55 -37.50 1.97 5.42
C PHE A 55 -37.77 1.82 3.91
N LYS A 56 -38.39 2.85 3.30
CA LYS A 56 -38.74 2.84 1.86
C LYS A 56 -37.53 2.89 0.96
N SER A 57 -36.43 3.50 1.41
CA SER A 57 -35.21 3.78 0.60
C SER A 57 -34.03 2.90 0.97
N SER A 58 -34.21 1.83 1.76
CA SER A 58 -33.10 1.00 2.25
C SER A 58 -32.18 0.47 1.14
N LYS A 59 -32.75 -0.01 0.02
CA LYS A 59 -31.95 -0.48 -1.14
C LYS A 59 -31.08 0.62 -1.74
N THR A 60 -31.65 1.82 -1.92
CA THR A 60 -30.90 2.96 -2.48
C THR A 60 -29.82 3.45 -1.52
N LEU A 61 -30.15 3.55 -0.22
CA LEU A 61 -29.18 3.95 0.81
C LEU A 61 -28.00 2.94 0.88
N THR A 62 -28.29 1.65 0.74
CA THR A 62 -27.27 0.62 0.63
C THR A 62 -26.35 0.87 -0.57
N GLY A 63 -26.90 1.05 -1.77
CA GLY A 63 -26.11 1.32 -2.98
C GLY A 63 -25.27 2.60 -2.85
N LEU A 64 -25.84 3.68 -2.29
CA LEU A 64 -25.11 4.93 -2.07
C LEU A 64 -24.01 4.77 -1.02
N THR A 65 -24.26 4.01 0.05
CA THR A 65 -23.23 3.70 1.06
C THR A 65 -22.06 2.93 0.47
N LEU A 66 -22.36 1.95 -0.38
CA LEU A 66 -21.32 1.17 -1.06
C LEU A 66 -20.52 2.03 -2.03
N LEU A 67 -21.17 2.98 -2.74
CA LEU A 67 -20.46 3.95 -3.58
C LEU A 67 -19.53 4.84 -2.75
N ILE A 68 -19.98 5.34 -1.59
CA ILE A 68 -19.11 6.11 -0.67
C ILE A 68 -17.95 5.24 -0.19
N ALA A 69 -18.22 4.03 0.28
CA ALA A 69 -17.20 3.12 0.76
C ALA A 69 -16.17 2.80 -0.33
N THR A 70 -16.61 2.53 -1.56
CA THR A 70 -15.74 2.26 -2.71
C THR A 70 -14.89 3.48 -3.07
N ALA A 71 -15.47 4.68 -3.06
CA ALA A 71 -14.76 5.93 -3.34
C ALA A 71 -13.67 6.20 -2.28
N LEU A 72 -14.01 6.10 -1.00
CA LEU A 72 -13.07 6.31 0.10
C LEU A 72 -12.00 5.23 0.17
N SER A 73 -12.37 3.95 -0.01
CA SER A 73 -11.41 2.84 -0.01
C SER A 73 -10.49 2.90 -1.22
N GLY A 74 -11.01 3.24 -2.40
CA GLY A 74 -10.23 3.35 -3.62
C GLY A 74 -9.12 4.39 -3.50
N ILE A 75 -9.44 5.62 -3.05
CA ILE A 75 -8.43 6.64 -2.83
C ILE A 75 -7.48 6.25 -1.70
N GLY A 76 -8.00 5.66 -0.62
CA GLY A 76 -7.20 5.20 0.51
C GLY A 76 -6.14 4.19 0.09
N VAL A 77 -6.53 3.18 -0.70
CA VAL A 77 -5.60 2.18 -1.26
C VAL A 77 -4.58 2.83 -2.19
N MET A 78 -4.99 3.77 -3.06
CA MET A 78 -4.07 4.40 -4.01
C MET A 78 -3.06 5.32 -3.33
N VAL A 79 -3.48 6.11 -2.33
CA VAL A 79 -2.55 6.90 -1.50
C VAL A 79 -1.58 5.98 -0.77
N PHE A 80 -2.06 4.85 -0.28
CA PHE A 80 -1.25 3.85 0.38
C PHE A 80 -0.21 3.24 -0.57
N VAL A 81 -0.62 2.80 -1.77
CA VAL A 81 0.28 2.27 -2.81
C VAL A 81 1.34 3.31 -3.19
N TYR A 82 0.94 4.57 -3.41
CA TYR A 82 1.87 5.66 -3.69
C TYR A 82 2.90 5.83 -2.56
N THR A 83 2.45 5.82 -1.31
CA THR A 83 3.32 5.98 -0.15
C THR A 83 4.31 4.82 -0.02
N ILE A 84 3.86 3.58 -0.26
CA ILE A 84 4.73 2.40 -0.25
C ILE A 84 5.74 2.47 -1.37
N SER A 85 5.32 2.75 -2.60
CA SER A 85 6.25 2.84 -3.73
C SER A 85 7.34 3.88 -3.48
N MET A 86 6.98 5.05 -2.91
CA MET A 86 7.98 6.05 -2.54
C MET A 86 8.89 5.57 -1.41
N HIS A 87 8.35 4.84 -0.44
CA HIS A 87 9.14 4.25 0.64
C HIS A 87 10.09 3.17 0.09
N THR A 88 9.60 2.28 -0.78
CA THR A 88 10.39 1.20 -1.40
C THR A 88 11.56 1.77 -2.20
N VAL A 89 11.34 2.77 -3.06
CA VAL A 89 12.45 3.41 -3.79
C VAL A 89 13.50 4.01 -2.83
N ASN A 90 13.05 4.57 -1.72
CA ASN A 90 13.96 5.15 -0.73
C ASN A 90 14.67 4.11 0.14
N SER A 91 14.05 2.96 0.41
CA SER A 91 14.65 1.89 1.23
C SER A 91 15.55 0.97 0.42
N ASP A 92 15.16 0.65 -0.81
CA ASP A 92 15.83 -0.33 -1.65
C ASP A 92 16.94 0.29 -2.51
N GLY A 93 16.77 1.55 -2.93
CA GLY A 93 17.76 2.34 -3.63
C GLY A 93 17.98 3.71 -2.97
N PRO A 94 18.45 3.76 -1.71
CA PRO A 94 18.46 4.99 -0.91
C PRO A 94 19.58 5.96 -1.28
N VAL A 95 20.55 5.48 -2.03
CA VAL A 95 21.70 6.26 -2.51
C VAL A 95 21.44 6.80 -3.91
N ASP A 96 22.08 7.88 -4.27
CA ASP A 96 21.85 8.54 -5.56
C ASP A 96 22.17 7.59 -6.74
N PHE A 97 23.26 6.81 -6.65
CA PHE A 97 23.64 5.81 -7.64
C PHE A 97 24.02 4.50 -6.98
N LEU A 98 23.47 3.40 -7.50
CA LEU A 98 23.96 2.03 -7.30
C LEU A 98 24.53 1.56 -8.63
N VAL A 99 25.77 1.15 -8.66
CA VAL A 99 26.46 0.82 -9.90
C VAL A 99 27.33 -0.43 -9.73
N SER A 100 27.33 -1.29 -10.75
CA SER A 100 28.22 -2.44 -10.78
C SER A 100 29.67 -2.01 -10.78
N GLN A 101 30.56 -2.88 -10.30
CA GLN A 101 32.02 -2.61 -10.28
C GLN A 101 32.57 -2.31 -11.68
N GLU A 102 32.01 -2.95 -12.70
CA GLU A 102 32.45 -2.74 -14.09
C GLU A 102 32.03 -1.36 -14.62
N SER A 103 30.91 -0.83 -14.21
CA SER A 103 30.39 0.47 -14.66
C SER A 103 30.80 1.64 -13.78
N TYR A 104 31.35 1.38 -12.59
CA TYR A 104 31.77 2.42 -11.65
C TYR A 104 32.82 3.41 -12.21
N PRO A 105 33.88 2.99 -12.96
CA PRO A 105 34.85 3.93 -13.54
C PRO A 105 34.19 4.94 -14.50
N LYS A 106 33.18 4.50 -15.26
CA LYS A 106 32.41 5.38 -16.16
C LYS A 106 31.60 6.41 -15.38
N LEU A 107 30.95 5.98 -14.29
CA LEU A 107 30.21 6.89 -13.40
C LEU A 107 31.15 7.94 -12.80
N LYS A 108 32.30 7.51 -12.27
CA LYS A 108 33.30 8.37 -11.65
C LYS A 108 33.75 9.47 -12.61
N LYS A 109 34.07 9.09 -13.87
CA LYS A 109 34.45 10.06 -14.91
C LYS A 109 33.36 11.12 -15.12
N VAL A 110 32.09 10.75 -15.20
CA VAL A 110 30.96 11.71 -15.35
C VAL A 110 30.86 12.61 -14.14
N LEU A 111 31.03 12.08 -12.93
CA LEU A 111 30.97 12.86 -11.69
C LEU A 111 32.11 13.86 -11.58
N ASP A 112 33.31 13.48 -12.00
CA ASP A 112 34.52 14.33 -12.00
C ASP A 112 34.39 15.47 -13.05
N GLU A 113 33.77 15.21 -14.19
CA GLU A 113 33.52 16.21 -15.25
C GLU A 113 32.41 17.19 -14.88
N ALA A 114 31.50 16.83 -13.96
CA ALA A 114 30.37 17.64 -13.56
C ALA A 114 30.76 18.71 -12.53
N LYS A 115 31.00 19.96 -12.99
CA LYS A 115 31.51 21.09 -12.17
C LYS A 115 30.71 21.38 -10.90
N ASP A 116 29.40 21.12 -10.91
CA ASP A 116 28.48 21.40 -9.79
C ASP A 116 28.21 20.19 -8.91
N THR A 117 28.99 19.11 -9.08
CA THR A 117 28.72 17.83 -8.39
C THR A 117 29.95 17.43 -7.58
N LYS A 118 29.71 16.97 -6.35
CA LYS A 118 30.73 16.40 -5.47
C LYS A 118 30.24 15.08 -4.90
N ILE A 119 31.11 14.08 -4.85
CA ILE A 119 30.81 12.83 -4.12
C ILE A 119 30.76 13.17 -2.63
N LYS A 120 29.59 12.94 -2.01
CA LYS A 120 29.37 13.16 -0.58
C LYS A 120 29.90 11.99 0.23
N ASN A 121 29.56 10.80 -0.17
CA ASN A 121 30.05 9.55 0.40
C ASN A 121 29.85 8.39 -0.59
N GLU A 122 30.66 7.36 -0.43
CA GLU A 122 30.59 6.13 -1.23
C GLU A 122 30.90 4.92 -0.36
N VAL A 123 30.29 3.78 -0.68
CA VAL A 123 30.56 2.49 -0.04
C VAL A 123 30.48 1.39 -1.09
N THR A 124 31.45 0.49 -1.06
CA THR A 124 31.41 -0.74 -1.87
C THR A 124 30.77 -1.86 -1.03
N LEU A 125 29.72 -2.45 -1.57
CA LEU A 125 29.02 -3.60 -0.99
C LEU A 125 29.51 -4.85 -1.69
N SER A 126 30.06 -5.79 -0.92
CA SER A 126 30.51 -7.09 -1.42
C SER A 126 29.46 -8.15 -1.05
N TYR A 127 28.74 -8.61 -2.06
CA TYR A 127 27.78 -9.70 -1.93
C TYR A 127 28.40 -11.01 -2.37
N LYS A 128 28.02 -12.08 -1.72
CA LYS A 128 28.33 -13.43 -2.14
C LYS A 128 27.04 -14.23 -2.23
N ILE A 129 26.95 -15.09 -3.22
CA ILE A 129 25.76 -15.89 -3.48
C ILE A 129 26.06 -17.32 -3.12
N THR A 130 25.21 -17.90 -2.27
CA THR A 130 25.24 -19.29 -1.86
C THR A 130 23.83 -19.88 -1.83
N GLY A 131 23.70 -21.17 -1.54
CA GLY A 131 22.42 -21.85 -1.38
C GLY A 131 22.06 -22.09 0.08
N ILE A 132 20.77 -22.05 0.37
CA ILE A 132 20.20 -22.53 1.64
C ILE A 132 19.18 -23.61 1.37
N GLU A 133 19.09 -24.60 2.25
CA GLU A 133 17.98 -25.54 2.26
C GLU A 133 16.70 -24.82 2.72
N ARG A 134 15.62 -25.04 2.00
CA ARG A 134 14.33 -24.43 2.31
C ARG A 134 13.17 -25.32 1.91
N SER A 135 12.11 -25.33 2.73
CA SER A 135 10.83 -25.92 2.36
C SER A 135 9.95 -24.86 1.70
N LEU A 136 9.55 -25.08 0.46
CA LEU A 136 8.58 -24.26 -0.25
C LEU A 136 7.22 -24.96 -0.29
N ARG A 137 6.15 -24.18 -0.16
CA ARG A 137 4.78 -24.67 -0.37
C ARG A 137 4.42 -24.51 -1.84
N ILE A 138 4.27 -25.64 -2.53
CA ILE A 138 3.97 -25.67 -3.96
C ILE A 138 2.55 -26.19 -4.18
N GLY A 139 1.80 -25.51 -5.06
CA GLY A 139 0.48 -25.92 -5.52
C GLY A 139 -0.67 -25.67 -4.55
N GLN A 140 -1.89 -26.05 -4.98
CA GLN A 140 -3.12 -25.87 -4.18
C GLN A 140 -3.20 -26.79 -2.97
N ALA A 141 -2.53 -27.93 -2.99
CA ALA A 141 -2.45 -28.89 -1.90
C ALA A 141 -1.48 -28.47 -0.79
N GLN A 142 -0.71 -27.40 -0.98
CA GLN A 142 0.33 -26.95 -0.05
C GLN A 142 1.36 -28.05 0.29
N GLU A 143 1.72 -28.87 -0.69
CA GLU A 143 2.79 -29.86 -0.53
C GLU A 143 4.11 -29.12 -0.23
N GLU A 144 4.79 -29.59 0.81
CA GLU A 144 6.09 -29.08 1.19
C GLU A 144 7.15 -29.81 0.36
N GLN A 145 7.87 -29.06 -0.48
CA GLN A 145 9.01 -29.58 -1.22
C GLN A 145 10.29 -28.95 -0.68
N GLU A 146 11.21 -29.79 -0.24
CA GLU A 146 12.56 -29.33 0.11
C GLU A 146 13.30 -28.94 -1.16
N THR A 147 13.72 -27.68 -1.22
CA THR A 147 14.46 -27.12 -2.34
C THR A 147 15.68 -26.37 -1.82
N ILE A 148 16.65 -26.14 -2.70
CA ILE A 148 17.75 -25.25 -2.42
C ILE A 148 17.41 -23.91 -3.03
N GLU A 149 17.39 -22.87 -2.21
CA GLU A 149 17.19 -21.49 -2.64
C GLU A 149 18.51 -20.74 -2.68
N ALA A 150 18.79 -20.07 -3.79
CA ALA A 150 19.90 -19.15 -3.88
C ALA A 150 19.63 -17.89 -3.08
N VAL A 151 20.61 -17.44 -2.31
CA VAL A 151 20.52 -16.24 -1.46
C VAL A 151 21.78 -15.40 -1.58
N ASN A 152 21.60 -14.08 -1.47
CA ASN A 152 22.70 -13.16 -1.27
C ASN A 152 23.13 -13.17 0.19
N VAL A 153 24.42 -13.25 0.44
CA VAL A 153 24.98 -13.14 1.78
C VAL A 153 25.77 -11.85 1.88
N LEU A 154 25.46 -11.06 2.89
CA LEU A 154 26.12 -9.81 3.24
C LEU A 154 26.69 -9.91 4.64
N SER A 155 27.95 -9.51 4.84
CA SER A 155 28.54 -9.47 6.17
C SER A 155 27.97 -8.32 7.00
N PHE A 156 27.91 -8.49 8.32
CA PHE A 156 27.39 -7.48 9.22
C PHE A 156 28.19 -6.17 9.18
N SER A 157 29.51 -6.26 9.02
CA SER A 157 30.38 -5.09 8.83
C SER A 157 30.03 -4.33 7.55
N ASN A 158 29.74 -5.01 6.44
CA ASN A 158 29.28 -4.38 5.20
C ASN A 158 27.91 -3.71 5.39
N TYR A 159 26.99 -4.39 6.08
CA TYR A 159 25.70 -3.81 6.41
C TYR A 159 25.84 -2.51 7.21
N ARG A 160 26.67 -2.51 8.26
CA ARG A 160 26.96 -1.32 9.09
C ARG A 160 27.58 -0.18 8.28
N ASN A 161 28.47 -0.47 7.36
CA ASN A 161 29.06 0.55 6.48
C ASN A 161 28.01 1.15 5.54
N TYR A 162 27.13 0.32 5.01
CA TYR A 162 26.03 0.81 4.17
C TYR A 162 25.01 1.62 4.97
N GLN A 163 24.72 1.23 6.20
CA GLN A 163 23.84 1.96 7.10
C GLN A 163 24.30 3.41 7.34
N LYS A 164 25.60 3.66 7.39
CA LYS A 164 26.15 5.01 7.57
C LYS A 164 25.74 5.98 6.45
N ILE A 165 25.54 5.48 5.24
CA ILE A 165 25.17 6.28 4.06
C ILE A 165 23.71 6.13 3.67
N ASN A 166 22.99 5.19 4.29
CA ASN A 166 21.61 4.86 4.03
C ASN A 166 20.75 5.05 5.29
N PRO A 167 20.07 6.20 5.45
CA PRO A 167 19.29 6.49 6.65
C PRO A 167 17.99 5.66 6.76
N TYR A 168 17.63 4.90 5.73
CA TYR A 168 16.41 4.08 5.71
C TYR A 168 16.64 2.65 6.20
N LEU A 169 17.90 2.25 6.45
CA LEU A 169 18.20 0.95 6.99
C LEU A 169 17.94 0.88 8.49
N ASN A 170 17.34 -0.23 8.91
CA ASN A 170 17.06 -0.50 10.31
C ASN A 170 18.35 -0.65 11.12
N ASP A 171 18.33 -0.26 12.39
CA ASP A 171 19.41 -0.58 13.29
C ASP A 171 19.30 -2.05 13.68
N LEU A 172 20.23 -2.85 13.18
CA LEU A 172 20.26 -4.29 13.39
C LEU A 172 21.30 -4.66 14.45
N HIS A 173 20.97 -5.66 15.23
CA HIS A 173 21.85 -6.29 16.20
C HIS A 173 21.74 -7.82 16.02
N LEU A 174 22.86 -8.49 15.81
CA LEU A 174 22.91 -9.94 15.83
C LEU A 174 23.07 -10.43 17.27
N LYS A 175 22.26 -11.41 17.68
CA LYS A 175 22.28 -11.97 19.04
C LYS A 175 23.55 -12.76 19.32
N ASN A 176 24.05 -13.46 18.31
CA ASN A 176 25.29 -14.25 18.34
C ASN A 176 25.81 -14.47 16.92
N ASP A 177 26.98 -15.10 16.79
CA ASP A 177 27.64 -15.33 15.51
C ASP A 177 26.88 -16.26 14.56
N GLN A 178 25.96 -17.08 15.07
CA GLN A 178 25.10 -17.94 14.27
C GLN A 178 23.73 -17.32 13.95
N SER A 179 23.43 -16.13 14.48
CA SER A 179 22.20 -15.43 14.17
C SER A 179 22.24 -14.83 12.79
N VAL A 180 21.13 -14.94 12.07
CA VAL A 180 20.98 -14.35 10.74
C VAL A 180 19.72 -13.51 10.64
N ILE A 181 19.79 -12.44 9.86
CA ILE A 181 18.65 -11.60 9.53
C ILE A 181 18.36 -11.80 8.04
N TYR A 182 17.15 -12.27 7.77
CA TYR A 182 16.70 -12.57 6.42
C TYR A 182 15.93 -11.37 5.86
N MET A 183 16.34 -10.90 4.67
CA MET A 183 15.69 -9.79 3.99
C MET A 183 15.13 -10.27 2.66
N ASP A 184 13.82 -10.16 2.52
CA ASP A 184 13.10 -10.65 1.36
C ASP A 184 12.20 -9.55 0.78
N SER A 185 11.70 -9.78 -0.42
CA SER A 185 10.74 -8.89 -1.04
C SER A 185 9.46 -8.83 -0.21
N PHE A 186 8.89 -7.66 -0.16
CA PHE A 186 7.58 -7.47 0.44
C PHE A 186 6.52 -8.40 -0.19
N THR A 187 6.58 -8.61 -1.49
CA THR A 187 5.68 -9.51 -2.23
C THR A 187 5.81 -10.96 -1.77
N ASN A 188 7.03 -11.46 -1.57
CA ASN A 188 7.27 -12.83 -1.08
C ASN A 188 6.78 -13.00 0.36
N ILE A 189 7.02 -12.00 1.22
CA ILE A 189 6.53 -12.02 2.60
C ILE A 189 4.99 -12.04 2.63
N LEU A 190 4.32 -11.23 1.79
CA LEU A 190 2.86 -11.15 1.73
C LEU A 190 2.20 -12.39 1.13
N SER A 191 2.80 -12.97 0.09
CA SER A 191 2.21 -14.11 -0.60
C SER A 191 2.11 -15.36 0.30
N GLY A 192 2.91 -15.39 1.37
CA GLY A 192 3.03 -16.57 2.24
C GLY A 192 3.56 -17.81 1.51
N MET A 193 4.08 -17.63 0.28
CA MET A 193 4.72 -18.70 -0.49
C MET A 193 5.98 -19.19 0.20
N SER A 194 6.66 -18.26 0.85
CA SER A 194 7.91 -18.55 1.56
C SER A 194 7.65 -18.90 3.01
N ARG A 195 8.11 -20.06 3.44
CA ARG A 195 8.13 -20.43 4.84
C ARG A 195 9.50 -20.12 5.41
N TYR A 196 9.55 -19.24 6.40
CA TYR A 196 10.78 -18.88 7.08
C TYR A 196 11.00 -19.84 8.27
N GLU A 197 11.92 -20.78 8.09
CA GLU A 197 12.28 -21.71 9.15
C GLU A 197 13.17 -21.04 10.19
N SER A 198 13.05 -21.46 11.45
CA SER A 198 13.86 -20.90 12.54
C SER A 198 15.34 -21.33 12.44
N LYS A 199 15.62 -22.41 11.75
CA LYS A 199 16.99 -22.91 11.49
C LYS A 199 17.22 -22.96 9.99
N LEU A 200 18.33 -22.35 9.55
CA LEU A 200 18.78 -22.36 8.18
C LEU A 200 20.01 -23.25 8.06
N GLN A 201 20.09 -24.01 6.99
CA GLN A 201 21.24 -24.81 6.67
C GLN A 201 21.79 -24.35 5.33
N PHE A 202 23.06 -23.92 5.31
CA PHE A 202 23.77 -23.55 4.11
C PHE A 202 24.31 -24.78 3.37
N VAL A 203 24.47 -24.65 2.06
CA VAL A 203 25.02 -25.74 1.22
C VAL A 203 26.42 -26.17 1.67
N GLU A 204 27.17 -25.28 2.29
CA GLU A 204 28.50 -25.55 2.88
C GLU A 204 28.41 -26.34 4.21
N GLY A 205 27.23 -26.69 4.67
CA GLY A 205 26.99 -27.48 5.89
C GLY A 205 26.89 -26.67 7.17
N GLU A 206 27.14 -25.36 7.15
CA GLU A 206 27.01 -24.50 8.32
C GLU A 206 25.52 -24.28 8.64
N LYS A 207 25.20 -24.26 9.94
CA LYS A 207 23.84 -24.02 10.45
C LYS A 207 23.73 -22.65 11.08
N ALA A 208 22.63 -21.99 10.83
CA ALA A 208 22.34 -20.67 11.39
C ALA A 208 20.93 -20.60 11.96
N GLN A 209 20.72 -19.65 12.87
CA GLN A 209 19.42 -19.41 13.48
C GLN A 209 18.79 -18.13 12.94
N LEU A 210 17.61 -18.24 12.37
CA LEU A 210 16.86 -17.08 11.89
C LEU A 210 16.39 -16.23 13.08
N GLN A 211 16.87 -15.00 13.14
CA GLN A 211 16.50 -14.06 14.19
C GLN A 211 15.29 -13.21 13.79
N GLN A 212 15.27 -12.73 12.54
CA GLN A 212 14.26 -11.79 12.05
C GLN A 212 14.14 -11.87 10.53
N VAL A 213 12.94 -11.60 10.03
CA VAL A 213 12.66 -11.38 8.60
C VAL A 213 12.25 -9.94 8.39
N LEU A 214 12.86 -9.26 7.43
CA LEU A 214 12.59 -7.86 7.11
C LEU A 214 12.28 -7.68 5.61
N PRO A 215 11.32 -6.82 5.26
CA PRO A 215 11.05 -6.46 3.87
C PRO A 215 12.08 -5.43 3.39
N ASN A 216 13.18 -5.88 2.82
CA ASN A 216 14.22 -5.00 2.26
C ASN A 216 15.08 -5.73 1.21
N TYR A 217 15.52 -5.01 0.20
CA TYR A 217 16.38 -5.55 -0.86
C TYR A 217 17.86 -5.26 -0.70
N LEU A 218 18.26 -4.37 0.19
CA LEU A 218 19.67 -3.99 0.45
C LEU A 218 20.50 -3.70 -0.80
N GLY A 219 19.97 -2.95 -1.76
CA GLY A 219 20.67 -2.65 -3.01
C GLY A 219 20.56 -3.75 -4.07
N ASN A 220 19.88 -4.85 -3.79
CA ASN A 220 19.56 -5.89 -4.77
C ASN A 220 18.62 -5.41 -5.90
N PHE A 221 18.27 -4.14 -5.91
CA PHE A 221 17.50 -3.54 -6.99
C PHE A 221 18.20 -3.64 -8.36
N LEU A 222 19.50 -3.91 -8.37
CA LEU A 222 20.23 -4.22 -9.59
C LEU A 222 19.99 -5.65 -10.08
N LEU A 223 19.35 -6.51 -9.30
CA LEU A 223 19.07 -7.89 -9.66
C LEU A 223 17.58 -8.01 -10.04
N GLN A 224 17.31 -8.47 -11.24
CA GLN A 224 15.98 -8.89 -11.64
C GLN A 224 15.66 -10.23 -10.94
N TYR A 225 14.43 -10.40 -10.45
CA TYR A 225 14.08 -11.52 -9.58
C TYR A 225 14.97 -11.55 -8.33
N SER A 226 15.08 -10.40 -7.68
CA SER A 226 16.01 -10.15 -6.58
C SER A 226 16.01 -11.32 -5.59
N LEU A 227 17.19 -11.93 -5.47
CA LEU A 227 17.44 -12.95 -4.48
C LEU A 227 17.28 -12.33 -3.08
N PRO A 228 16.66 -13.06 -2.14
CA PRO A 228 16.66 -12.62 -0.77
C PRO A 228 18.09 -12.43 -0.26
N THR A 229 18.27 -11.50 0.66
CA THR A 229 19.58 -11.21 1.25
C THR A 229 19.60 -11.65 2.69
N ILE A 230 20.65 -12.39 3.07
CA ILE A 230 20.89 -12.81 4.45
C ILE A 230 22.05 -12.00 5.00
N VAL A 231 21.82 -11.25 6.08
CA VAL A 231 22.88 -10.57 6.84
C VAL A 231 23.36 -11.50 7.94
N VAL A 232 24.65 -11.77 7.94
CA VAL A 232 25.32 -12.71 8.84
C VAL A 232 26.51 -12.05 9.54
N SER A 233 26.98 -12.64 10.66
CA SER A 233 28.23 -12.20 11.29
C SER A 233 29.42 -12.34 10.33
N ASP A 234 30.47 -11.56 10.53
CA ASP A 234 31.67 -11.62 9.68
C ASP A 234 32.33 -13.00 9.76
N ALA A 235 32.27 -13.65 10.92
CA ALA A 235 32.79 -15.01 11.13
C ALA A 235 32.03 -16.06 10.31
N LEU A 236 30.67 -15.99 10.34
CA LEU A 236 29.82 -16.89 9.56
C LEU A 236 29.94 -16.61 8.06
N TYR A 237 30.04 -15.34 7.66
CA TYR A 237 30.24 -14.94 6.27
C TYR A 237 31.44 -15.61 5.63
N GLN A 238 32.59 -15.70 6.33
CA GLN A 238 33.79 -16.35 5.81
C GLN A 238 33.61 -17.87 5.65
N LYS A 239 32.80 -18.51 6.51
CA LYS A 239 32.57 -19.95 6.46
C LYS A 239 31.62 -20.36 5.33
N VAL A 240 30.47 -19.66 5.21
CA VAL A 240 29.39 -20.00 4.26
C VAL A 240 29.68 -19.55 2.82
N THR A 241 30.80 -18.95 2.55
CA THR A 241 31.05 -18.33 1.24
C THR A 241 32.31 -18.78 0.57
N LYS A 242 32.88 -19.95 0.98
CA LYS A 242 34.13 -20.47 0.39
C LYS A 242 34.03 -20.72 -1.12
N ASN A 243 32.89 -21.26 -1.58
CA ASN A 243 32.67 -21.64 -2.98
C ASN A 243 31.57 -20.76 -3.65
N SER A 244 31.43 -19.54 -3.20
CA SER A 244 30.37 -18.64 -3.66
C SER A 244 30.84 -17.72 -4.79
N ILE A 245 29.90 -17.24 -5.62
CA ILE A 245 30.17 -16.14 -6.54
C ILE A 245 30.15 -14.83 -5.75
N GLN A 246 31.23 -14.06 -5.95
CA GLN A 246 31.28 -12.69 -5.39
C GLN A 246 30.96 -11.66 -6.47
N TYR A 247 30.18 -10.68 -6.12
CA TYR A 247 29.97 -9.48 -6.92
C TYR A 247 29.97 -8.23 -6.02
N GLN A 248 30.31 -7.09 -6.62
CA GLN A 248 30.42 -5.83 -5.91
C GLN A 248 29.51 -4.78 -6.53
N ILE A 249 28.88 -4.00 -5.66
CA ILE A 249 28.05 -2.86 -6.00
C ILE A 249 28.63 -1.65 -5.31
N ASN A 250 28.83 -0.55 -6.05
CA ASN A 250 29.25 0.72 -5.50
C ASN A 250 28.01 1.58 -5.27
N ALA A 251 27.81 1.99 -4.03
CA ALA A 251 26.75 2.87 -3.59
C ALA A 251 27.33 4.28 -3.42
N VAL A 252 26.82 5.27 -4.14
CA VAL A 252 27.38 6.62 -4.21
C VAL A 252 26.29 7.65 -3.96
N ASN A 253 26.55 8.57 -3.02
CA ASN A 253 25.75 9.76 -2.82
C ASN A 253 26.51 10.98 -3.31
N VAL A 254 25.78 11.87 -3.95
CA VAL A 254 26.35 13.11 -4.53
C VAL A 254 25.62 14.35 -3.99
N ASP A 255 26.39 15.42 -3.86
CA ASP A 255 25.86 16.76 -3.65
C ASP A 255 25.90 17.51 -4.99
N THR A 256 24.71 17.85 -5.51
CA THR A 256 24.59 18.53 -6.81
C THR A 256 23.40 19.50 -6.80
N LYS A 257 23.57 20.63 -7.45
CA LYS A 257 22.51 21.63 -7.64
C LYS A 257 21.58 21.29 -8.81
N SER A 258 22.04 20.45 -9.75
CA SER A 258 21.33 20.15 -11.01
C SER A 258 21.19 18.63 -11.21
N ARG A 259 20.35 17.97 -10.42
CA ARG A 259 20.14 16.52 -10.49
C ARG A 259 19.69 16.04 -11.88
N GLU A 260 18.84 16.78 -12.57
CA GLU A 260 18.35 16.42 -13.89
C GLU A 260 19.46 16.40 -14.94
N LYS A 261 20.32 17.44 -14.96
CA LYS A 261 21.47 17.51 -15.87
C LYS A 261 22.48 16.41 -15.60
N LEU A 262 22.73 16.11 -14.31
CA LEU A 262 23.61 15.01 -13.93
C LEU A 262 23.05 13.67 -14.41
N TYR A 263 21.77 13.43 -14.20
CA TYR A 263 21.06 12.24 -14.66
C TYR A 263 21.20 12.08 -16.19
N GLU A 264 20.95 13.14 -16.97
CA GLU A 264 21.08 13.10 -18.42
C GLU A 264 22.53 12.80 -18.86
N ALA A 265 23.53 13.38 -18.18
CA ALA A 265 24.92 13.15 -18.45
C ALA A 265 25.33 11.69 -18.15
N VAL A 266 24.88 11.15 -17.00
CA VAL A 266 25.11 9.77 -16.61
C VAL A 266 24.46 8.80 -17.61
N ASN A 267 23.19 8.99 -17.95
CA ASN A 267 22.49 8.11 -18.90
C ASN A 267 23.07 8.14 -20.32
N LYS A 268 23.66 9.26 -20.72
CA LYS A 268 24.35 9.38 -22.01
C LYS A 268 25.66 8.56 -22.05
N GLN A 269 26.34 8.44 -20.92
CA GLN A 269 27.61 7.74 -20.80
C GLN A 269 27.45 6.25 -20.37
N ILE A 270 26.44 6.00 -19.57
CA ILE A 270 26.14 4.67 -19.01
C ILE A 270 24.70 4.36 -19.36
N ALA A 271 24.46 3.75 -20.54
CA ALA A 271 23.15 3.20 -20.83
C ALA A 271 22.80 2.12 -19.79
N THR A 272 21.58 2.13 -19.29
CA THR A 272 21.11 1.04 -18.41
C THR A 272 20.95 -0.22 -19.23
N GLU A 273 21.80 -1.20 -18.99
CA GLU A 273 21.86 -2.45 -19.74
C GLU A 273 21.80 -3.64 -18.81
N TRP A 274 21.15 -4.69 -19.28
CA TRP A 274 21.17 -5.99 -18.62
C TRP A 274 22.54 -6.64 -18.84
N GLN A 275 23.17 -7.05 -17.76
CA GLN A 275 24.40 -7.84 -17.79
C GLN A 275 24.06 -9.32 -17.91
N ALA A 276 25.06 -10.12 -18.32
CA ALA A 276 24.95 -11.57 -18.40
C ALA A 276 24.36 -12.16 -17.10
N PRO A 277 23.41 -13.09 -17.19
CA PRO A 277 22.78 -13.69 -16.02
C PRO A 277 23.77 -14.52 -15.22
N ILE A 278 23.51 -14.59 -13.92
CA ILE A 278 24.15 -15.55 -13.04
C ILE A 278 23.21 -16.73 -12.90
N LEU A 279 23.69 -17.91 -13.27
CA LEU A 279 22.95 -19.16 -13.14
C LEU A 279 23.39 -19.91 -11.89
N TYR A 280 22.44 -20.46 -11.17
CA TYR A 280 22.69 -21.28 -9.99
C TYR A 280 22.17 -22.68 -10.25
N LYS A 281 23.01 -23.66 -10.06
CA LYS A 281 22.63 -25.06 -10.03
C LYS A 281 23.11 -25.67 -8.72
N TYR A 282 22.19 -26.20 -7.95
CA TYR A 282 22.49 -26.95 -6.73
C TYR A 282 21.89 -28.33 -6.86
N GLU A 283 22.67 -29.34 -6.52
CA GLU A 283 22.24 -30.73 -6.52
C GLU A 283 22.40 -31.32 -5.13
N LYS A 284 21.39 -32.07 -4.68
CA LYS A 284 21.43 -32.83 -3.44
C LYS A 284 21.76 -34.27 -3.77
N ASN A 285 23.00 -34.69 -3.56
CA ASN A 285 23.45 -36.06 -3.75
C ASN A 285 23.74 -36.70 -2.39
N ASN A 286 23.01 -37.78 -2.03
CA ASN A 286 23.23 -38.57 -0.80
C ASN A 286 23.40 -37.72 0.48
N GLN A 287 22.51 -36.79 0.72
CA GLN A 287 22.54 -35.85 1.85
C GLN A 287 23.68 -34.81 1.83
N GLN A 288 24.58 -34.82 0.84
CA GLN A 288 25.51 -33.74 0.61
C GLN A 288 25.01 -32.80 -0.47
N LEU A 289 24.92 -31.52 -0.11
CA LEU A 289 24.59 -30.46 -1.01
C LEU A 289 25.86 -30.11 -1.82
N SER A 290 25.76 -30.21 -3.12
CA SER A 290 26.78 -29.69 -4.02
C SER A 290 26.11 -28.65 -4.92
N GLY A 291 26.77 -27.50 -5.11
CA GLY A 291 26.24 -26.49 -5.98
C GLY A 291 27.35 -25.70 -6.64
N PHE A 292 27.06 -25.18 -7.80
CA PHE A 292 27.92 -24.18 -8.42
C PHE A 292 27.07 -23.01 -8.91
N ALA A 293 27.68 -21.84 -8.85
CA ALA A 293 27.11 -20.67 -9.48
C ALA A 293 28.12 -20.25 -10.58
N LYS A 294 27.63 -20.09 -11.79
CA LYS A 294 28.45 -19.70 -12.94
C LYS A 294 27.83 -18.55 -13.67
N GLN A 295 28.60 -17.56 -14.03
CA GLN A 295 28.18 -16.56 -14.98
C GLN A 295 28.17 -17.17 -16.38
N MET A 296 27.04 -17.22 -17.04
CA MET A 296 26.90 -17.79 -18.38
C MET A 296 26.69 -16.70 -19.43
N PRO A 297 27.16 -16.91 -20.67
CA PRO A 297 26.82 -16.06 -21.80
C PRO A 297 25.30 -16.10 -22.07
N ASN A 298 24.74 -14.98 -22.55
CA ASN A 298 23.30 -14.84 -22.81
C ASN A 298 22.72 -15.90 -23.77
N GLU A 299 23.54 -16.46 -24.67
CA GLU A 299 23.11 -17.48 -25.64
C GLU A 299 22.93 -18.86 -25.00
N GLU A 300 23.74 -19.20 -24.01
CA GLU A 300 23.61 -20.48 -23.28
C GLU A 300 22.44 -20.46 -22.28
N ALA A 301 22.09 -19.30 -21.72
CA ALA A 301 21.02 -19.15 -20.77
C ALA A 301 19.63 -19.47 -21.34
N LYS A 302 19.43 -19.29 -22.64
CA LYS A 302 18.15 -19.58 -23.33
C LYS A 302 17.82 -21.06 -23.47
N ASN A 303 18.80 -21.95 -23.29
CA ASN A 303 18.69 -23.38 -23.52
C ASN A 303 18.75 -24.23 -22.22
N THR A 304 18.74 -23.61 -21.04
CA THR A 304 18.83 -24.34 -19.79
C THR A 304 17.44 -24.81 -19.30
N GLN A 305 17.35 -26.09 -18.98
CA GLN A 305 16.18 -26.75 -18.44
C GLN A 305 15.89 -26.40 -16.97
N ASP A 306 14.69 -26.75 -16.51
CA ASP A 306 13.96 -26.33 -15.28
C ASP A 306 14.67 -26.31 -13.91
N ASP A 307 15.89 -26.82 -13.77
CA ASP A 307 16.62 -26.93 -12.51
C ASP A 307 17.60 -25.78 -12.18
N VAL A 308 17.56 -24.71 -12.94
CA VAL A 308 18.52 -23.62 -12.84
C VAL A 308 17.84 -22.29 -12.52
N THR A 309 18.18 -21.68 -11.40
CA THR A 309 17.69 -20.32 -11.07
C THR A 309 18.54 -19.28 -11.78
N GLU A 310 17.93 -18.49 -12.63
CA GLU A 310 18.54 -17.43 -13.41
C GLU A 310 18.32 -16.07 -12.75
N THR A 311 19.37 -15.30 -12.56
CA THR A 311 19.29 -13.93 -12.05
C THR A 311 19.99 -12.96 -12.99
N TRP A 312 19.20 -12.05 -13.57
CA TRP A 312 19.69 -10.96 -14.41
C TRP A 312 20.11 -9.77 -13.55
N ARG A 313 21.17 -9.10 -13.95
CA ARG A 313 21.71 -7.91 -13.27
C ARG A 313 21.61 -6.69 -14.17
N LEU A 314 21.23 -5.56 -13.56
CA LEU A 314 21.42 -4.24 -14.17
C LEU A 314 22.83 -3.72 -13.85
N ASN A 315 23.41 -2.99 -14.78
CA ASN A 315 24.72 -2.36 -14.59
C ASN A 315 24.65 -1.12 -13.67
N MET A 316 23.49 -0.46 -13.61
CA MET A 316 23.29 0.75 -12.82
C MET A 316 21.82 0.92 -12.44
N ASN A 317 21.58 1.47 -11.24
CA ASN A 317 20.31 2.06 -10.83
C ASN A 317 20.53 3.48 -10.33
N ASP A 318 19.71 4.41 -10.81
CA ASP A 318 19.69 5.81 -10.43
C ASP A 318 18.41 6.10 -9.63
N ARG A 319 18.58 6.56 -8.39
CA ARG A 319 17.47 6.91 -7.50
C ARG A 319 16.58 8.01 -8.08
N TYR A 320 17.16 8.99 -8.76
CA TYR A 320 16.39 10.07 -9.37
C TYR A 320 15.47 9.54 -10.48
N ALA A 321 15.98 8.66 -11.34
CA ALA A 321 15.19 8.00 -12.37
C ALA A 321 14.07 7.16 -11.77
N SER A 322 14.38 6.34 -10.77
CA SER A 322 13.42 5.49 -10.06
C SER A 322 12.31 6.33 -9.41
N LEU A 323 12.67 7.41 -8.68
CA LEU A 323 11.68 8.33 -8.09
C LEU A 323 10.83 9.02 -9.14
N ARG A 324 11.42 9.44 -10.27
CA ARG A 324 10.70 10.08 -11.37
C ARG A 324 9.70 9.12 -12.02
N TYR A 325 10.13 7.89 -12.25
CA TYR A 325 9.28 6.82 -12.81
C TYR A 325 8.09 6.52 -11.87
N GLU A 326 8.36 6.24 -10.60
CA GLU A 326 7.34 5.93 -9.61
C GLU A 326 6.36 7.10 -9.40
N ARG A 327 6.85 8.34 -9.33
CA ARG A 327 5.98 9.53 -9.24
C ARG A 327 5.10 9.67 -10.47
N LYS A 328 5.61 9.38 -11.67
CA LYS A 328 4.84 9.46 -12.90
C LYS A 328 3.74 8.41 -12.93
N ILE A 329 4.07 7.15 -12.70
CA ILE A 329 3.11 6.02 -12.79
C ILE A 329 2.09 6.07 -11.64
N ASN A 330 2.56 6.07 -10.41
CA ASN A 330 1.67 6.05 -9.24
C ASN A 330 0.97 7.40 -9.03
N GLY A 331 1.60 8.51 -9.40
CA GLY A 331 0.98 9.83 -9.40
C GLY A 331 -0.18 9.93 -10.38
N LEU A 332 -0.04 9.41 -11.60
CA LEU A 332 -1.12 9.35 -12.59
C LEU A 332 -2.27 8.48 -12.09
N THR A 333 -1.96 7.29 -11.57
CA THR A 333 -2.96 6.36 -11.04
C THR A 333 -3.70 6.97 -9.84
N LEU A 334 -2.99 7.66 -8.95
CA LEU A 334 -3.58 8.38 -7.83
C LEU A 334 -4.52 9.50 -8.32
N TYR A 335 -4.09 10.28 -9.33
CA TYR A 335 -4.92 11.33 -9.92
C TYR A 335 -6.22 10.78 -10.52
N VAL A 336 -6.13 9.73 -11.33
CA VAL A 336 -7.31 9.06 -11.92
C VAL A 336 -8.23 8.52 -10.83
N SER A 337 -7.68 7.88 -9.81
CA SER A 337 -8.47 7.33 -8.69
C SER A 337 -9.17 8.42 -7.88
N MET A 338 -8.50 9.55 -7.65
CA MET A 338 -9.09 10.71 -6.99
C MET A 338 -10.23 11.30 -7.82
N PHE A 339 -10.06 11.42 -9.13
CA PHE A 339 -11.10 11.89 -10.03
C PHE A 339 -12.33 10.99 -10.00
N VAL A 340 -12.15 9.66 -10.11
CA VAL A 340 -13.23 8.67 -10.03
C VAL A 340 -13.94 8.72 -8.68
N ALA A 341 -13.18 8.85 -7.57
CA ALA A 341 -13.74 8.95 -6.23
C ALA A 341 -14.60 10.22 -6.06
N ILE A 342 -14.13 11.35 -6.55
CA ILE A 342 -14.88 12.62 -6.54
C ILE A 342 -16.16 12.46 -7.36
N LEU A 343 -16.10 11.90 -8.57
CA LEU A 343 -17.30 11.63 -9.39
C LEU A 343 -18.32 10.75 -8.67
N ALA A 344 -17.88 9.67 -8.02
CA ALA A 344 -18.75 8.77 -7.26
C ALA A 344 -19.46 9.51 -6.11
N LEU A 345 -18.74 10.41 -5.42
CA LEU A 345 -19.33 11.24 -4.36
C LEU A 345 -20.30 12.28 -4.93
N PHE A 346 -20.01 12.90 -6.09
CA PHE A 346 -20.94 13.80 -6.76
C PHE A 346 -22.22 13.08 -7.17
N ILE A 347 -22.13 11.89 -7.74
CA ILE A 347 -23.30 11.05 -8.08
C ILE A 347 -24.09 10.74 -6.82
N THR A 348 -23.44 10.30 -5.75
CA THR A 348 -24.07 9.96 -4.49
C THR A 348 -24.78 11.17 -3.87
N GLY A 349 -24.07 12.29 -3.77
CA GLY A 349 -24.61 13.54 -3.22
C GLY A 349 -25.77 14.07 -4.04
N SER A 350 -25.69 14.03 -5.37
CA SER A 350 -26.75 14.47 -6.28
C SER A 350 -28.01 13.61 -6.17
N ILE A 351 -27.87 12.28 -6.09
CA ILE A 351 -29.01 11.37 -5.90
C ILE A 351 -29.71 11.64 -4.57
N LEU A 352 -28.94 11.82 -3.48
CA LEU A 352 -29.52 12.15 -2.18
C LEU A 352 -30.19 13.54 -2.21
N MET A 353 -29.54 14.52 -2.80
CA MET A 353 -30.07 15.87 -2.95
C MET A 353 -31.41 15.86 -3.72
N LEU A 354 -31.45 15.26 -4.91
CA LEU A 354 -32.66 15.17 -5.72
C LEU A 354 -33.80 14.51 -4.95
N ARG A 355 -33.53 13.40 -4.28
CA ARG A 355 -34.52 12.70 -3.46
C ARG A 355 -35.07 13.58 -2.34
N GLN A 356 -34.18 14.32 -1.66
CA GLN A 356 -34.64 15.23 -0.58
C GLN A 356 -35.44 16.40 -1.12
N LEU A 357 -35.10 16.94 -2.29
CA LEU A 357 -35.88 18.01 -2.92
C LEU A 357 -37.25 17.51 -3.39
N PHE A 358 -37.33 16.27 -3.91
CA PHE A 358 -38.68 15.67 -4.18
C PHE A 358 -39.48 15.46 -2.90
N SER A 359 -38.85 15.05 -1.79
CA SER A 359 -39.55 14.98 -0.49
C SER A 359 -40.05 16.38 -0.03
N ALA A 360 -39.26 17.43 -0.29
CA ALA A 360 -39.67 18.80 0.03
C ALA A 360 -40.96 19.21 -0.69
N VAL A 361 -41.11 18.83 -1.96
CA VAL A 361 -42.31 19.09 -2.74
C VAL A 361 -43.51 18.30 -2.17
N SER A 362 -43.31 16.99 -1.90
CA SER A 362 -44.40 16.14 -1.37
C SER A 362 -44.82 16.49 0.05
N GLU A 363 -43.91 16.92 0.91
CA GLU A 363 -44.15 17.29 2.31
C GLU A 363 -44.59 18.79 2.46
N ARG A 364 -44.71 19.52 1.35
CA ARG A 364 -45.01 20.95 1.35
C ARG A 364 -46.26 21.29 2.17
N GLN A 365 -47.34 20.51 1.99
CA GLN A 365 -48.62 20.74 2.65
C GLN A 365 -48.53 20.56 4.17
N ASP A 366 -47.71 19.60 4.62
CA ASP A 366 -47.49 19.33 6.04
C ASP A 366 -46.81 20.54 6.71
N TYR A 367 -45.83 21.18 6.02
CA TYR A 367 -45.16 22.39 6.52
C TYR A 367 -46.06 23.63 6.51
N VAL A 368 -46.98 23.74 5.54
CA VAL A 368 -48.02 24.80 5.55
C VAL A 368 -48.91 24.63 6.80
N THR A 369 -49.36 23.42 7.10
CA THR A 369 -50.14 23.13 8.28
C THR A 369 -49.40 23.47 9.57
N LEU A 370 -48.11 23.11 9.68
CA LEU A 370 -47.27 23.49 10.82
C LEU A 370 -47.16 25.02 11.00
N LYS A 371 -47.00 25.78 9.91
CA LYS A 371 -47.01 27.24 9.97
C LYS A 371 -48.35 27.80 10.45
N ARG A 372 -49.46 27.26 9.97
CA ARG A 372 -50.81 27.64 10.41
C ARG A 372 -51.04 27.36 11.90
N MET A 373 -50.41 26.32 12.45
CA MET A 373 -50.43 26.02 13.87
C MET A 373 -49.49 26.91 14.72
N GLY A 374 -48.86 27.92 14.11
CA GLY A 374 -47.98 28.87 14.81
C GLY A 374 -46.50 28.43 14.97
N VAL A 375 -46.06 27.38 14.30
CA VAL A 375 -44.67 26.97 14.35
C VAL A 375 -43.80 27.97 13.61
N SER A 376 -42.74 28.48 14.28
CA SER A 376 -41.86 29.48 13.70
C SER A 376 -41.02 28.92 12.52
N SER A 377 -40.77 29.76 11.52
CA SER A 377 -39.91 29.40 10.37
C SER A 377 -38.50 28.94 10.77
N LYS A 378 -37.97 29.44 11.90
CA LYS A 378 -36.70 29.03 12.45
C LYS A 378 -36.73 27.56 12.97
N ALA A 379 -37.85 27.19 13.64
CA ALA A 379 -38.04 25.83 14.12
C ALA A 379 -38.20 24.84 12.96
N ILE A 380 -38.92 25.21 11.90
CA ILE A 380 -39.07 24.41 10.68
C ILE A 380 -37.72 24.22 9.99
N THR A 381 -36.94 25.30 9.81
CA THR A 381 -35.60 25.19 9.23
C THR A 381 -34.72 24.23 10.03
N LYS A 382 -34.67 24.35 11.36
CA LYS A 382 -33.92 23.46 12.25
C LYS A 382 -34.34 21.99 12.08
N GLN A 383 -35.67 21.76 11.94
CA GLN A 383 -36.19 20.41 11.70
C GLN A 383 -35.71 19.84 10.37
N ILE A 384 -35.72 20.61 9.27
CA ILE A 384 -35.27 20.19 7.95
C ILE A 384 -33.78 19.76 8.00
N TYR A 385 -32.90 20.55 8.62
CA TYR A 385 -31.50 20.17 8.79
C TYR A 385 -31.35 18.88 9.60
N ARG A 386 -32.11 18.69 10.67
CA ARG A 386 -32.11 17.45 11.47
C ARG A 386 -32.63 16.25 10.68
N GLN A 387 -33.69 16.43 9.89
CA GLN A 387 -34.23 15.35 9.04
C GLN A 387 -33.23 14.94 7.99
N ASN A 388 -32.60 15.88 7.28
CA ASN A 388 -31.58 15.62 6.29
C ASN A 388 -30.32 14.98 6.91
N SER A 389 -29.94 15.37 8.14
CA SER A 389 -28.80 14.74 8.80
C SER A 389 -29.02 13.24 9.05
N LEU A 390 -30.24 12.83 9.44
CA LEU A 390 -30.60 11.42 9.63
C LEU A 390 -30.57 10.60 8.32
N ILE A 391 -30.52 11.26 7.18
CA ILE A 391 -30.50 10.63 5.85
C ILE A 391 -29.08 10.62 5.28
N PHE A 392 -28.32 11.72 5.43
CA PHE A 392 -26.97 11.85 4.89
C PHE A 392 -25.89 11.18 5.77
N PHE A 393 -26.00 11.29 7.10
CA PHE A 393 -24.95 10.77 7.99
C PHE A 393 -24.83 9.25 8.03
N PRO A 394 -25.90 8.45 8.09
CA PRO A 394 -25.75 6.99 8.18
C PRO A 394 -24.98 6.38 7.01
N PRO A 395 -25.25 6.71 5.72
CA PRO A 395 -24.43 6.23 4.60
C PRO A 395 -22.96 6.62 4.73
N MET A 396 -22.69 7.85 5.16
CA MET A 396 -21.33 8.34 5.36
C MET A 396 -20.60 7.58 6.47
N VAL A 397 -21.24 7.42 7.64
CA VAL A 397 -20.64 6.73 8.80
C VAL A 397 -20.33 5.28 8.47
N ILE A 398 -21.28 4.57 7.85
CA ILE A 398 -21.05 3.17 7.44
C ILE A 398 -19.98 3.07 6.34
N GLY A 399 -19.97 4.00 5.38
CA GLY A 399 -18.91 4.09 4.37
C GLY A 399 -17.53 4.29 5.00
N ILE A 400 -17.40 5.18 5.97
CA ILE A 400 -16.15 5.40 6.73
C ILE A 400 -15.76 4.13 7.50
N LEU A 401 -16.70 3.44 8.15
CA LEU A 401 -16.40 2.21 8.88
C LEU A 401 -15.88 1.12 7.95
N HIS A 402 -16.49 0.91 6.79
CA HIS A 402 -16.00 -0.04 5.78
C HIS A 402 -14.58 0.31 5.32
N THR A 403 -14.34 1.59 5.02
CA THR A 403 -13.02 2.06 4.58
C THR A 403 -11.96 1.89 5.68
N THR A 404 -12.29 2.28 6.93
CA THR A 404 -11.38 2.13 8.07
C THR A 404 -11.02 0.67 8.31
N PHE A 405 -12.00 -0.23 8.19
CA PHE A 405 -11.75 -1.66 8.32
C PHE A 405 -10.87 -2.20 7.19
N ALA A 406 -11.11 -1.78 5.94
CA ALA A 406 -10.28 -2.16 4.80
C ALA A 406 -8.83 -1.68 4.96
N ILE A 407 -8.63 -0.41 5.38
CA ILE A 407 -7.30 0.16 5.64
C ILE A 407 -6.64 -0.55 6.83
N TYR A 408 -7.40 -0.88 7.88
CA TYR A 408 -6.89 -1.64 9.02
C TYR A 408 -6.39 -3.02 8.61
N LEU A 409 -7.16 -3.78 7.82
CA LEU A 409 -6.70 -5.07 7.30
C LEU A 409 -5.42 -4.91 6.50
N LEU A 410 -5.36 -3.92 5.62
CA LEU A 410 -4.18 -3.63 4.82
C LEU A 410 -2.96 -3.30 5.72
N SER A 411 -3.18 -2.59 6.83
CA SER A 411 -2.13 -2.22 7.78
C SER A 411 -1.52 -3.41 8.54
N GLN A 412 -2.24 -4.52 8.66
CA GLN A 412 -1.70 -5.74 9.29
C GLN A 412 -0.63 -6.39 8.41
N PHE A 413 -0.77 -6.27 7.10
CA PHE A 413 0.19 -6.82 6.15
C PHE A 413 1.38 -5.89 5.95
N ILE A 414 1.18 -4.58 6.05
CA ILE A 414 2.19 -3.57 5.68
C ILE A 414 2.39 -2.58 6.82
N LYS A 415 3.48 -2.72 7.55
CA LYS A 415 3.88 -1.77 8.60
C LYS A 415 4.51 -0.52 7.96
N SER A 416 3.70 0.33 7.33
CA SER A 416 4.17 1.58 6.74
C SER A 416 3.78 2.79 7.60
N PRO A 417 4.65 3.81 7.75
CA PRO A 417 4.35 5.01 8.52
C PRO A 417 3.37 5.98 7.85
N GLY A 418 2.89 5.69 6.63
CA GLY A 418 2.14 6.63 5.79
C GLY A 418 0.62 6.69 6.00
N TYR A 419 0.04 6.03 7.00
CA TYR A 419 -1.43 5.97 7.19
C TYR A 419 -2.09 7.33 7.43
N LEU A 420 -1.37 8.30 8.01
CA LEU A 420 -1.92 9.65 8.20
C LEU A 420 -2.35 10.29 6.87
N LEU A 421 -1.57 10.15 5.81
CA LEU A 421 -1.92 10.68 4.48
C LEU A 421 -3.17 10.01 3.91
N VAL A 422 -3.37 8.71 4.16
CA VAL A 422 -4.57 7.98 3.76
C VAL A 422 -5.80 8.56 4.45
N TYR A 423 -5.76 8.76 5.76
CA TYR A 423 -6.89 9.35 6.50
C TYR A 423 -7.15 10.80 6.12
N LEU A 424 -6.11 11.60 5.85
CA LEU A 424 -6.27 12.98 5.37
C LEU A 424 -6.97 13.03 4.00
N SER A 425 -6.60 12.16 3.06
CA SER A 425 -7.24 12.08 1.75
C SER A 425 -8.72 11.68 1.85
N CYS A 426 -9.05 10.71 2.70
CA CYS A 426 -10.44 10.38 3.01
C CYS A 426 -11.18 11.55 3.65
N GLY A 427 -10.54 12.32 4.52
CA GLY A 427 -11.11 13.52 5.15
C GLY A 427 -11.53 14.59 4.15
N ILE A 428 -10.72 14.84 3.13
CA ILE A 428 -11.04 15.77 2.04
C ILE A 428 -12.32 15.34 1.31
N LEU A 429 -12.45 14.06 0.99
CA LEU A 429 -13.65 13.53 0.33
C LEU A 429 -14.90 13.63 1.21
N ILE A 430 -14.76 13.44 2.51
CA ILE A 430 -15.87 13.61 3.47
C ILE A 430 -16.33 15.07 3.48
N ILE A 431 -15.43 16.04 3.40
CA ILE A 431 -15.79 17.48 3.31
C ILE A 431 -16.63 17.74 2.06
N VAL A 432 -16.25 17.19 0.90
CA VAL A 432 -17.05 17.30 -0.34
C VAL A 432 -18.45 16.75 -0.14
N TYR A 433 -18.61 15.59 0.50
CA TYR A 433 -19.91 15.01 0.79
C TYR A 433 -20.76 15.88 1.75
N LEU A 434 -20.13 16.48 2.77
CA LEU A 434 -20.81 17.38 3.71
C LEU A 434 -21.31 18.67 3.04
N ILE A 435 -20.63 19.15 2.00
CA ILE A 435 -21.11 20.28 1.20
C ILE A 435 -22.48 19.95 0.57
N PHE A 436 -22.65 18.74 0.02
CA PHE A 436 -23.95 18.31 -0.51
C PHE A 436 -25.06 18.28 0.57
N TYR A 437 -24.75 17.82 1.78
CA TYR A 437 -25.69 17.88 2.90
C TYR A 437 -26.12 19.30 3.22
N ILE A 438 -25.16 20.24 3.31
CA ILE A 438 -25.45 21.65 3.63
C ILE A 438 -26.28 22.30 2.52
N LEU A 439 -25.86 22.12 1.25
CA LEU A 439 -26.56 22.66 0.08
C LEU A 439 -28.00 22.12 0.00
N THR A 440 -28.16 20.81 0.14
CA THR A 440 -29.48 20.18 0.11
C THR A 440 -30.38 20.74 1.19
N SER A 441 -29.89 20.84 2.42
CA SER A 441 -30.66 21.36 3.55
C SER A 441 -31.03 22.83 3.39
N ALA A 442 -30.11 23.63 2.84
CA ALA A 442 -30.38 25.05 2.58
C ALA A 442 -31.41 25.27 1.48
N ILE A 443 -31.33 24.52 0.37
CA ILE A 443 -32.27 24.59 -0.76
C ILE A 443 -33.67 24.12 -0.27
N TYR A 444 -33.71 22.98 0.42
CA TYR A 444 -34.96 22.46 0.99
C TYR A 444 -35.63 23.49 1.91
N ALA A 445 -34.87 24.07 2.85
CA ALA A 445 -35.38 25.09 3.75
C ALA A 445 -35.85 26.34 3.01
N ARG A 446 -35.16 26.74 1.91
CA ARG A 446 -35.59 27.87 1.07
C ARG A 446 -36.89 27.57 0.34
N MET A 447 -37.07 26.38 -0.23
CA MET A 447 -38.32 25.95 -0.88
C MET A 447 -39.53 26.02 0.07
N ILE A 448 -39.36 25.61 1.32
CA ILE A 448 -40.42 25.65 2.33
C ILE A 448 -40.66 27.07 2.86
N ARG A 449 -39.66 27.92 2.92
CA ARG A 449 -39.78 29.31 3.42
C ARG A 449 -40.57 30.19 2.46
N HIS A 450 -40.36 30.09 1.16
CA HIS A 450 -41.02 30.90 0.11
C HIS A 450 -42.42 30.43 -0.23
N ILE A 451 -43.10 29.66 0.65
CA ILE A 451 -44.49 29.37 0.53
C ILE A 451 -45.25 30.64 0.97
N HIS A 452 -45.68 31.47 -0.02
CA HIS A 452 -46.62 32.54 0.21
C HIS A 452 -48.03 31.92 0.40
N PHE A 453 -48.79 32.46 1.36
CA PHE A 453 -50.19 32.11 1.61
C PHE A 453 -51.10 32.70 0.56
#